data_b0eef117ca9680dcca6e03a654c7e8d3
#
_entry.id   b0eef117ca9680dcca6e03a654c7e8d3
#
_cell.length_a   1.000
_cell.length_b   1.000
_cell.length_c   1.000
_cell.angle_alpha   90.00
_cell.angle_beta   90.00
_cell.angle_gamma   90.00
#
_symmetry.space_group_name_H-M   'P 1'
#
loop_
_entity.id
_entity.type
_entity.pdbx_description
1 polymer ?
#
loop_
_entity_poly.entity_id
_entity_poly.type
_entity_poly.pdbx_seq_one_letter_code
_entity_poly.pdbx_strand_id
1 'polypeptide(L)'
;MRGLIYREYKMQAKNFWLTFFGCLLVLAISMLICLSAKYGNIAKLIASDESTASDIIDSFYLFTTYVFSIIPIILMKVVTYISSDAACGFSKFTFTTAVPAWKLSLAFYVTVIVRYLLAFGLMVLNSYTSCRLLGKPYTRLEFGVIASIAVVLIVVEQISLQFQRFAKTPAAETRIATFIEIIPLVAFTGYMMLYMRDKALLYNIQKEQNPLLTDDEIYMSLLTEVKSLLNGFLDKFLPIAPILLIAVLVGGYFCTTKLLDRRGIRCEK
;
A
#
# COMPACT_ATOMS: atom_id res chain seq x y z
N MET A 1 -20.44 -2.00 -23.19
CA MET A 1 -19.72 -1.70 -21.94
C MET A 1 -19.75 -2.85 -20.93
N ARG A 2 -20.91 -3.38 -20.53
CA ARG A 2 -21.02 -4.50 -19.57
C ARG A 2 -20.16 -5.72 -19.95
N GLY A 3 -20.16 -6.15 -21.22
CA GLY A 3 -19.35 -7.27 -21.68
C GLY A 3 -17.84 -7.06 -21.57
N LEU A 4 -17.35 -5.83 -21.75
CA LEU A 4 -15.93 -5.50 -21.61
C LEU A 4 -15.50 -5.54 -20.13
N ILE A 5 -16.31 -4.97 -19.23
CA ILE A 5 -16.06 -5.03 -17.79
C ILE A 5 -16.10 -6.49 -17.30
N TYR A 6 -17.09 -7.27 -17.76
CA TYR A 6 -17.18 -8.69 -17.42
C TYR A 6 -15.97 -9.49 -17.92
N ARG A 7 -15.48 -9.19 -19.13
CA ARG A 7 -14.26 -9.79 -19.66
C ARG A 7 -13.04 -9.49 -18.78
N GLU A 8 -12.80 -8.20 -18.46
CA GLU A 8 -11.69 -7.79 -17.60
C GLU A 8 -11.77 -8.45 -16.22
N TYR A 9 -12.99 -8.49 -15.65
CA TYR A 9 -13.24 -9.21 -14.40
C TYR A 9 -12.90 -10.70 -14.53
N LYS A 10 -13.38 -11.39 -15.58
CA LYS A 10 -13.18 -12.83 -15.76
C LYS A 10 -11.71 -13.20 -15.99
N MET A 11 -10.97 -12.39 -16.75
CA MET A 11 -9.54 -12.57 -16.95
C MET A 11 -8.75 -12.45 -15.64
N GLN A 12 -9.19 -11.59 -14.76
CA GLN A 12 -8.54 -11.35 -13.48
C GLN A 12 -9.16 -12.13 -12.31
N ALA A 13 -10.28 -12.81 -12.50
CA ALA A 13 -11.08 -13.38 -11.43
C ALA A 13 -10.30 -14.40 -10.58
N LYS A 14 -9.53 -15.30 -11.21
CA LYS A 14 -8.73 -16.30 -10.48
C LYS A 14 -7.73 -15.63 -9.53
N ASN A 15 -6.96 -14.68 -10.05
CA ASN A 15 -5.97 -13.95 -9.26
C ASN A 15 -6.64 -13.05 -8.22
N PHE A 16 -7.76 -12.42 -8.57
CA PHE A 16 -8.52 -11.59 -7.65
C PHE A 16 -9.00 -12.38 -6.44
N TRP A 17 -9.65 -13.53 -6.65
CA TRP A 17 -10.14 -14.35 -5.55
C TRP A 17 -9.01 -14.92 -4.70
N LEU A 18 -7.92 -15.38 -5.32
CA LEU A 18 -6.76 -15.88 -4.60
C LEU A 18 -6.16 -14.79 -3.70
N THR A 19 -5.97 -13.58 -4.22
CA THR A 19 -5.42 -12.45 -3.45
C THR A 19 -6.40 -11.95 -2.40
N PHE A 20 -7.69 -11.94 -2.69
CA PHE A 20 -8.73 -11.54 -1.73
C PHE A 20 -8.77 -12.49 -0.52
N PHE A 21 -8.79 -13.82 -0.75
CA PHE A 21 -8.71 -14.80 0.32
C PHE A 21 -7.37 -14.72 1.08
N GLY A 22 -6.27 -14.45 0.38
CA GLY A 22 -4.98 -14.16 1.00
C GLY A 22 -5.05 -12.97 1.96
N CYS A 23 -5.72 -11.88 1.56
CA CYS A 23 -5.92 -10.72 2.42
C CYS A 23 -6.79 -11.05 3.65
N LEU A 24 -7.86 -11.84 3.49
CA LEU A 24 -8.68 -12.29 4.61
C LEU A 24 -7.89 -13.15 5.59
N LEU A 25 -7.01 -14.02 5.08
CA LEU A 25 -6.13 -14.85 5.91
C LEU A 25 -5.15 -13.98 6.70
N VAL A 26 -4.54 -12.98 6.07
CA VAL A 26 -3.66 -12.02 6.75
C VAL A 26 -4.41 -11.27 7.86
N LEU A 27 -5.63 -10.81 7.58
CA LEU A 27 -6.48 -10.16 8.57
C LEU A 27 -6.80 -11.10 9.74
N ALA A 28 -7.13 -12.37 9.46
CA ALA A 28 -7.37 -13.36 10.50
C ALA A 28 -6.11 -13.62 11.36
N ILE A 29 -4.93 -13.73 10.74
CA ILE A 29 -3.67 -13.89 11.46
C ILE A 29 -3.39 -12.64 12.34
N SER A 30 -3.58 -11.45 11.81
CA SER A 30 -3.43 -10.20 12.57
C SER A 30 -4.34 -10.17 13.81
N MET A 31 -5.62 -10.54 13.65
CA MET A 31 -6.56 -10.64 14.76
C MET A 31 -6.14 -11.70 15.78
N LEU A 32 -5.68 -12.88 15.35
CA LEU A 32 -5.18 -13.93 16.25
C LEU A 32 -3.97 -13.48 17.06
N ILE A 33 -3.05 -12.73 16.44
CA ILE A 33 -1.91 -12.15 17.15
C ILE A 33 -2.39 -11.16 18.22
N CYS A 34 -3.32 -10.25 17.88
CA CYS A 34 -3.88 -9.30 18.85
C CYS A 34 -4.61 -9.99 20.00
N LEU A 35 -5.39 -11.05 19.72
CA LEU A 35 -6.08 -11.84 20.74
C LEU A 35 -5.10 -12.61 21.63
N SER A 36 -4.04 -13.16 21.05
CA SER A 36 -2.98 -13.84 21.81
C SER A 36 -2.19 -12.86 22.70
N ALA A 37 -1.97 -11.63 22.25
CA ALA A 37 -1.35 -10.59 23.06
C ALA A 37 -2.24 -10.14 24.23
N LYS A 38 -3.58 -10.16 24.06
CA LYS A 38 -4.51 -9.71 25.08
C LYS A 38 -4.93 -10.80 26.06
N TYR A 39 -5.15 -12.02 25.60
CA TYR A 39 -5.78 -13.10 26.37
C TYR A 39 -4.97 -14.41 26.39
N GLY A 40 -3.95 -14.55 25.57
CA GLY A 40 -3.22 -15.78 25.35
C GLY A 40 -1.91 -15.91 26.14
N ASN A 41 -1.02 -16.75 25.63
CA ASN A 41 0.27 -17.01 26.26
C ASN A 41 1.19 -15.79 26.25
N ILE A 42 1.05 -14.91 25.24
CA ILE A 42 1.79 -13.64 25.20
C ILE A 42 1.36 -12.75 26.36
N ALA A 43 0.06 -12.68 26.68
CA ALA A 43 -0.44 -11.94 27.83
C ALA A 43 0.14 -12.45 29.16
N LYS A 44 0.36 -13.77 29.29
CA LYS A 44 0.99 -14.36 30.48
C LYS A 44 2.48 -14.00 30.59
N LEU A 45 3.20 -13.96 29.49
CA LEU A 45 4.59 -13.49 29.45
C LEU A 45 4.70 -12.02 29.82
N ILE A 46 3.77 -11.20 29.31
CA ILE A 46 3.66 -9.78 29.64
C ILE A 46 3.40 -9.56 31.13
N ALA A 47 2.51 -10.35 31.74
CA ALA A 47 2.17 -10.25 33.16
C ALA A 47 3.30 -10.70 34.11
N SER A 48 4.29 -11.46 33.64
CA SER A 48 5.43 -11.90 34.43
C SER A 48 6.54 -10.84 34.57
N ASP A 49 6.53 -9.80 33.73
CA ASP A 49 7.55 -8.75 33.71
C ASP A 49 6.92 -7.39 33.32
N GLU A 50 6.47 -6.64 34.35
CA GLU A 50 5.75 -5.37 34.17
C GLU A 50 6.56 -4.31 33.42
N SER A 51 7.89 -4.32 33.53
CA SER A 51 8.75 -3.33 32.90
C SER A 51 8.82 -3.46 31.38
N THR A 52 8.75 -4.69 30.85
CA THR A 52 8.78 -5.01 29.42
C THR A 52 7.37 -5.13 28.80
N ALA A 53 6.34 -5.16 29.62
CA ALA A 53 4.96 -5.41 29.20
C ALA A 53 4.43 -4.35 28.21
N SER A 54 4.67 -3.07 28.49
CA SER A 54 4.19 -1.97 27.64
C SER A 54 4.88 -1.98 26.26
N ASP A 55 6.18 -2.24 26.22
CA ASP A 55 6.99 -2.23 25.01
C ASP A 55 6.60 -3.37 24.06
N ILE A 56 6.28 -4.53 24.64
CA ILE A 56 5.79 -5.68 23.88
C ILE A 56 4.43 -5.36 23.25
N ILE A 57 3.49 -4.82 24.02
CA ILE A 57 2.15 -4.42 23.50
C ILE A 57 2.29 -3.35 22.42
N ASP A 58 3.14 -2.36 22.62
CA ASP A 58 3.36 -1.29 21.66
C ASP A 58 4.02 -1.79 20.36
N SER A 59 4.95 -2.74 20.47
CA SER A 59 5.53 -3.41 19.32
C SER A 59 4.48 -4.20 18.52
N PHE A 60 3.62 -4.99 19.19
CA PHE A 60 2.51 -5.69 18.53
C PHE A 60 1.50 -4.73 17.92
N TYR A 61 1.21 -3.61 18.58
CA TYR A 61 0.35 -2.57 18.06
C TYR A 61 0.90 -1.98 16.76
N LEU A 62 2.17 -1.58 16.74
CA LEU A 62 2.80 -1.04 15.54
C LEU A 62 2.80 -2.06 14.40
N PHE A 63 3.17 -3.30 14.70
CA PHE A 63 3.26 -4.35 13.71
C PHE A 63 1.90 -4.72 13.12
N THR A 64 0.89 -4.96 13.93
CA THR A 64 -0.44 -5.38 13.47
C THR A 64 -1.22 -4.21 12.84
N THR A 65 -1.12 -3.01 13.40
CA THR A 65 -1.86 -1.84 12.92
C THR A 65 -1.29 -1.27 11.63
N TYR A 66 0.03 -1.29 11.45
CA TYR A 66 0.65 -0.68 10.27
C TYR A 66 1.19 -1.71 9.29
N VAL A 67 2.05 -2.65 9.72
CA VAL A 67 2.71 -3.58 8.80
C VAL A 67 1.70 -4.55 8.18
N PHE A 68 0.86 -5.20 8.97
CA PHE A 68 -0.16 -6.11 8.43
C PHE A 68 -1.23 -5.37 7.62
N SER A 69 -1.52 -4.11 7.96
CA SER A 69 -2.50 -3.32 7.21
C SER A 69 -2.04 -2.93 5.81
N ILE A 70 -0.73 -2.91 5.53
CA ILE A 70 -0.22 -2.61 4.19
C ILE A 70 -0.33 -3.81 3.24
N ILE A 71 -0.35 -5.04 3.77
CA ILE A 71 -0.32 -6.26 2.95
C ILE A 71 -1.48 -6.34 1.93
N PRO A 72 -2.74 -5.99 2.24
CA PRO A 72 -3.83 -6.03 1.28
C PRO A 72 -3.57 -5.26 -0.01
N ILE A 73 -2.99 -4.05 0.07
CA ILE A 73 -2.74 -3.26 -1.13
C ILE A 73 -1.60 -3.84 -1.97
N ILE A 74 -0.61 -4.45 -1.31
CA ILE A 74 0.50 -5.14 -2.00
C ILE A 74 -0.01 -6.41 -2.69
N LEU A 75 -0.88 -7.19 -2.05
CA LEU A 75 -1.42 -8.42 -2.63
C LEU A 75 -2.43 -8.14 -3.75
N MET A 76 -3.24 -7.09 -3.63
CA MET A 76 -4.29 -6.76 -4.61
C MET A 76 -3.77 -5.99 -5.84
N LYS A 77 -2.46 -6.02 -6.09
CA LYS A 77 -1.88 -5.41 -7.30
C LYS A 77 -2.59 -5.84 -8.57
N VAL A 78 -2.71 -4.89 -9.49
CA VAL A 78 -3.29 -5.14 -10.81
C VAL A 78 -2.23 -5.76 -11.70
N VAL A 79 -2.50 -6.99 -12.15
CA VAL A 79 -1.64 -7.65 -13.13
C VAL A 79 -1.99 -7.14 -14.52
N THR A 80 -0.99 -6.66 -15.26
CA THR A 80 -1.17 -6.33 -16.68
C THR A 80 -1.09 -7.61 -17.51
N TYR A 81 -2.13 -7.88 -18.31
CA TYR A 81 -2.13 -9.01 -19.25
C TYR A 81 -1.71 -8.59 -20.65
N ILE A 82 -1.10 -7.39 -20.79
CA ILE A 82 -0.79 -6.82 -22.10
C ILE A 82 0.15 -7.72 -22.91
N SER A 83 1.17 -8.27 -22.24
CA SER A 83 2.12 -9.18 -22.90
C SER A 83 1.51 -10.54 -23.23
N SER A 84 0.68 -11.10 -22.33
CA SER A 84 -0.04 -12.35 -22.60
C SER A 84 -1.12 -12.19 -23.66
N ASP A 85 -1.86 -11.08 -23.67
CA ASP A 85 -2.81 -10.74 -24.73
C ASP A 85 -2.11 -10.59 -26.08
N ALA A 86 -0.91 -9.99 -26.10
CA ALA A 86 -0.10 -9.88 -27.31
C ALA A 86 0.43 -11.23 -27.79
N ALA A 87 0.90 -12.08 -26.86
CA ALA A 87 1.41 -13.42 -27.17
C ALA A 87 0.32 -14.36 -27.70
N CYS A 88 -0.91 -14.28 -27.15
CA CYS A 88 -2.05 -15.06 -27.59
C CYS A 88 -2.73 -14.53 -28.87
N GLY A 89 -2.26 -13.41 -29.42
CA GLY A 89 -2.88 -12.78 -30.62
C GLY A 89 -4.23 -12.10 -30.31
N PHE A 90 -4.66 -12.10 -29.04
CA PHE A 90 -5.95 -11.52 -28.62
C PHE A 90 -5.99 -10.01 -28.81
N SER A 91 -4.86 -9.33 -28.67
CA SER A 91 -4.73 -7.90 -28.97
C SER A 91 -5.09 -7.59 -30.42
N LYS A 92 -4.68 -8.43 -31.38
CA LYS A 92 -5.07 -8.27 -32.79
C LYS A 92 -6.58 -8.38 -32.95
N PHE A 93 -7.22 -9.39 -32.35
CA PHE A 93 -8.68 -9.55 -32.37
C PHE A 93 -9.41 -8.34 -31.76
N THR A 94 -8.91 -7.81 -30.66
CA THR A 94 -9.52 -6.65 -30.01
C THR A 94 -9.45 -5.40 -30.88
N PHE A 95 -8.37 -5.22 -31.66
CA PHE A 95 -8.21 -4.10 -32.59
C PHE A 95 -8.95 -4.29 -33.93
N THR A 96 -9.29 -5.51 -34.32
CA THR A 96 -10.16 -5.76 -35.48
C THR A 96 -11.65 -5.60 -35.15
N THR A 97 -12.02 -5.61 -33.85
CA THR A 97 -13.39 -5.29 -33.43
C THR A 97 -13.56 -3.77 -33.36
N ALA A 98 -14.71 -3.26 -33.78
CA ALA A 98 -15.04 -1.82 -33.77
C ALA A 98 -15.22 -1.25 -32.32
N VAL A 99 -14.39 -1.69 -31.35
CA VAL A 99 -14.44 -1.22 -29.99
C VAL A 99 -13.42 -0.10 -29.80
N PRO A 100 -13.85 1.13 -29.54
CA PRO A 100 -12.93 2.25 -29.38
C PRO A 100 -12.06 2.08 -28.12
N ALA A 101 -10.80 2.49 -28.20
CA ALA A 101 -9.77 2.34 -27.17
C ALA A 101 -10.19 2.91 -25.80
N TRP A 102 -10.94 4.01 -25.79
CA TRP A 102 -11.42 4.60 -24.54
C TRP A 102 -12.37 3.68 -23.76
N LYS A 103 -13.18 2.85 -24.44
CA LYS A 103 -14.05 1.88 -23.76
C LYS A 103 -13.25 0.73 -23.13
N LEU A 104 -12.18 0.29 -23.79
CA LEU A 104 -11.27 -0.71 -23.24
C LEU A 104 -10.54 -0.17 -22.01
N SER A 105 -10.00 1.03 -22.12
CA SER A 105 -9.35 1.71 -20.98
C SER A 105 -10.30 1.90 -19.82
N LEU A 106 -11.54 2.33 -20.09
CA LEU A 106 -12.53 2.54 -19.03
C LEU A 106 -12.90 1.23 -18.33
N ALA A 107 -13.08 0.13 -19.06
CA ALA A 107 -13.35 -1.18 -18.49
C ALA A 107 -12.22 -1.63 -17.55
N PHE A 108 -10.96 -1.45 -17.98
CA PHE A 108 -9.78 -1.74 -17.17
C PHE A 108 -9.76 -0.89 -15.90
N TYR A 109 -9.92 0.45 -16.02
CA TYR A 109 -9.85 1.34 -14.85
C TYR A 109 -11.00 1.15 -13.86
N VAL A 110 -12.18 0.73 -14.28
CA VAL A 110 -13.26 0.35 -13.37
C VAL A 110 -12.82 -0.83 -12.48
N THR A 111 -12.20 -1.85 -13.07
CA THR A 111 -11.72 -3.00 -12.27
C THR A 111 -10.56 -2.62 -11.34
N VAL A 112 -9.66 -1.73 -11.77
CA VAL A 112 -8.57 -1.18 -10.96
C VAL A 112 -9.10 -0.42 -9.75
N ILE A 113 -10.05 0.49 -9.97
CA ILE A 113 -10.65 1.30 -8.88
C ILE A 113 -11.34 0.39 -7.86
N VAL A 114 -12.11 -0.59 -8.30
CA VAL A 114 -12.79 -1.53 -7.39
C VAL A 114 -11.76 -2.27 -6.52
N ARG A 115 -10.64 -2.72 -7.09
CA ARG A 115 -9.56 -3.37 -6.33
C ARG A 115 -8.95 -2.45 -5.30
N TYR A 116 -8.63 -1.21 -5.66
CA TYR A 116 -8.05 -0.26 -4.71
C TYR A 116 -9.01 0.08 -3.58
N LEU A 117 -10.30 0.23 -3.88
CA LEU A 117 -11.30 0.47 -2.84
C LEU A 117 -11.41 -0.71 -1.87
N LEU A 118 -11.41 -1.94 -2.39
CA LEU A 118 -11.42 -3.15 -1.55
C LEU A 118 -10.14 -3.28 -0.73
N ALA A 119 -8.97 -3.07 -1.34
CA ALA A 119 -7.70 -3.12 -0.64
C ALA A 119 -7.64 -2.08 0.48
N PHE A 120 -8.02 -0.83 0.19
CA PHE A 120 -8.07 0.24 1.17
C PHE A 120 -9.06 -0.06 2.30
N GLY A 121 -10.26 -0.57 1.97
CA GLY A 121 -11.24 -1.00 2.97
C GLY A 121 -10.69 -2.08 3.92
N LEU A 122 -9.96 -3.07 3.38
CA LEU A 122 -9.31 -4.11 4.18
C LEU A 122 -8.15 -3.56 5.03
N MET A 123 -7.37 -2.60 4.52
CA MET A 123 -6.33 -1.91 5.30
C MET A 123 -6.91 -1.19 6.51
N VAL A 124 -7.95 -0.38 6.28
CA VAL A 124 -8.64 0.36 7.35
C VAL A 124 -9.29 -0.59 8.35
N LEU A 125 -9.93 -1.66 7.86
CA LEU A 125 -10.56 -2.66 8.71
C LEU A 125 -9.53 -3.36 9.61
N ASN A 126 -8.39 -3.78 9.06
CA ASN A 126 -7.32 -4.41 9.83
C ASN A 126 -6.75 -3.46 10.88
N SER A 127 -6.42 -2.23 10.50
CA SER A 127 -5.89 -1.22 11.42
C SER A 127 -6.89 -0.92 12.55
N TYR A 128 -8.17 -0.70 12.21
CA TYR A 128 -9.22 -0.44 13.19
C TYR A 128 -9.41 -1.61 14.18
N THR A 129 -9.51 -2.84 13.67
CA THR A 129 -9.71 -4.01 14.51
C THR A 129 -8.51 -4.29 15.41
N SER A 130 -7.28 -4.12 14.91
CA SER A 130 -6.05 -4.25 15.70
C SER A 130 -6.02 -3.25 16.86
N CYS A 131 -6.32 -1.97 16.61
CA CYS A 131 -6.40 -0.95 17.66
C CYS A 131 -7.44 -1.32 18.72
N ARG A 132 -8.65 -1.73 18.30
CA ARG A 132 -9.73 -2.10 19.23
C ARG A 132 -9.40 -3.32 20.07
N LEU A 133 -8.81 -4.36 19.47
CA LEU A 133 -8.42 -5.59 20.18
C LEU A 133 -7.32 -5.32 21.22
N LEU A 134 -6.36 -4.47 20.88
CA LEU A 134 -5.27 -4.10 21.81
C LEU A 134 -5.65 -3.00 22.82
N GLY A 135 -6.90 -2.51 22.80
CA GLY A 135 -7.39 -1.48 23.72
C GLY A 135 -6.85 -0.07 23.44
N LYS A 136 -6.28 0.16 22.26
CA LYS A 136 -5.77 1.47 21.82
C LYS A 136 -6.88 2.24 21.09
N PRO A 137 -6.96 3.60 21.23
CA PRO A 137 -7.90 4.39 20.48
C PRO A 137 -7.50 4.42 18.99
N TYR A 138 -8.47 4.26 18.09
CA TYR A 138 -8.29 4.51 16.66
C TYR A 138 -8.52 5.99 16.39
N THR A 139 -7.47 6.72 16.15
CA THR A 139 -7.50 8.18 16.02
C THR A 139 -7.31 8.62 14.56
N ARG A 140 -7.36 9.94 14.33
CA ARG A 140 -7.05 10.53 13.03
C ARG A 140 -5.61 10.20 12.56
N LEU A 141 -4.69 10.00 13.49
CA LEU A 141 -3.31 9.67 13.18
C LEU A 141 -3.21 8.31 12.48
N GLU A 142 -3.79 7.25 13.08
CA GLU A 142 -3.75 5.90 12.51
C GLU A 142 -4.41 5.86 11.14
N PHE A 143 -5.61 6.44 11.01
CA PHE A 143 -6.29 6.53 9.72
C PHE A 143 -5.46 7.31 8.69
N GLY A 144 -4.90 8.46 9.09
CA GLY A 144 -4.11 9.31 8.22
C GLY A 144 -2.85 8.64 7.69
N VAL A 145 -2.14 7.90 8.55
CA VAL A 145 -0.96 7.12 8.15
C VAL A 145 -1.33 6.04 7.14
N ILE A 146 -2.37 5.25 7.44
CA ILE A 146 -2.84 4.18 6.54
C ILE A 146 -3.30 4.75 5.19
N ALA A 147 -4.07 5.84 5.21
CA ALA A 147 -4.53 6.51 3.99
C ALA A 147 -3.35 7.07 3.18
N SER A 148 -2.36 7.67 3.82
CA SER A 148 -1.17 8.21 3.16
C SER A 148 -0.35 7.10 2.50
N ILE A 149 -0.11 6.00 3.19
CA ILE A 149 0.59 4.83 2.66
C ILE A 149 -0.17 4.26 1.46
N ALA A 150 -1.50 4.11 1.58
CA ALA A 150 -2.33 3.60 0.49
C ALA A 150 -2.22 4.48 -0.77
N VAL A 151 -2.32 5.80 -0.62
CA VAL A 151 -2.20 6.74 -1.75
C VAL A 151 -0.82 6.63 -2.41
N VAL A 152 0.27 6.62 -1.62
CA VAL A 152 1.63 6.50 -2.16
C VAL A 152 1.79 5.19 -2.93
N LEU A 153 1.33 4.06 -2.37
CA LEU A 153 1.44 2.76 -3.03
C LEU A 153 0.61 2.69 -4.32
N ILE A 154 -0.61 3.25 -4.33
CA ILE A 154 -1.44 3.34 -5.54
C ILE A 154 -0.75 4.21 -6.61
N VAL A 155 -0.18 5.34 -6.23
CA VAL A 155 0.55 6.22 -7.16
C VAL A 155 1.74 5.48 -7.77
N VAL A 156 2.54 4.81 -6.96
CA VAL A 156 3.71 4.03 -7.42
C VAL A 156 3.26 2.91 -8.36
N GLU A 157 2.19 2.18 -8.01
CA GLU A 157 1.65 1.13 -8.86
C GLU A 157 1.13 1.67 -10.19
N GLN A 158 0.41 2.79 -10.19
CA GLN A 158 -0.08 3.42 -11.41
C GLN A 158 1.06 3.88 -12.33
N ILE A 159 2.10 4.45 -11.77
CA ILE A 159 3.32 4.80 -12.51
C ILE A 159 3.94 3.52 -13.09
N SER A 160 4.12 2.50 -12.28
CA SER A 160 4.65 1.19 -12.69
C SER A 160 3.85 0.60 -13.85
N LEU A 161 2.51 0.59 -13.77
CA LEU A 161 1.61 0.12 -14.83
C LEU A 161 1.82 0.86 -16.16
N GLN A 162 2.06 2.18 -16.15
CA GLN A 162 2.32 2.92 -17.38
C GLN A 162 3.66 2.50 -18.00
N PHE A 163 4.70 2.34 -17.20
CA PHE A 163 6.02 1.93 -17.69
C PHE A 163 6.06 0.47 -18.16
N GLN A 164 5.37 -0.45 -17.49
CA GLN A 164 5.26 -1.86 -17.92
C GLN A 164 4.71 -1.99 -19.34
N ARG A 165 3.83 -1.09 -19.77
CA ARG A 165 3.24 -1.08 -21.10
C ARG A 165 4.24 -0.83 -22.24
N PHE A 166 5.42 -0.29 -21.93
CA PHE A 166 6.51 -0.14 -22.90
C PHE A 166 7.38 -1.40 -23.01
N ALA A 167 7.22 -2.35 -22.10
CA ALA A 167 7.96 -3.61 -22.14
C ALA A 167 7.55 -4.46 -23.35
N LYS A 168 8.53 -5.11 -23.96
CA LYS A 168 8.32 -5.99 -25.11
C LYS A 168 8.12 -7.45 -24.70
N THR A 169 8.52 -7.82 -23.49
CA THR A 169 8.47 -9.19 -22.98
C THR A 169 7.94 -9.23 -21.55
N PRO A 170 7.31 -10.33 -21.10
CA PRO A 170 6.84 -10.49 -19.72
C PRO A 170 7.95 -10.30 -18.69
N ALA A 171 9.15 -10.77 -18.99
CA ALA A 171 10.31 -10.60 -18.11
C ALA A 171 10.72 -9.13 -17.96
N ALA A 172 10.61 -8.33 -19.03
CA ALA A 172 10.86 -6.89 -18.96
C ALA A 172 9.78 -6.16 -18.17
N GLU A 173 8.50 -6.56 -18.28
CA GLU A 173 7.40 -6.03 -17.48
C GLU A 173 7.69 -6.21 -15.97
N THR A 174 8.04 -7.43 -15.57
CA THR A 174 8.35 -7.75 -14.18
C THR A 174 9.54 -6.94 -13.66
N ARG A 175 10.62 -6.84 -14.44
CA ARG A 175 11.81 -6.06 -14.05
C ARG A 175 11.50 -4.58 -13.86
N ILE A 176 10.73 -3.98 -14.79
CA ILE A 176 10.33 -2.58 -14.70
C ILE A 176 9.46 -2.35 -13.47
N ALA A 177 8.49 -3.24 -13.21
CA ALA A 177 7.63 -3.17 -12.03
C ALA A 177 8.46 -3.19 -10.75
N THR A 178 9.31 -4.21 -10.61
CA THR A 178 10.17 -4.39 -9.44
C THR A 178 11.07 -3.17 -9.22
N PHE A 179 11.69 -2.65 -10.28
CA PHE A 179 12.58 -1.50 -10.19
C PHE A 179 11.85 -0.24 -9.70
N ILE A 180 10.68 0.07 -10.27
CA ILE A 180 9.90 1.26 -9.88
C ILE A 180 9.37 1.14 -8.45
N GLU A 181 9.00 -0.06 -8.00
CA GLU A 181 8.49 -0.31 -6.66
C GLU A 181 9.60 -0.30 -5.59
N ILE A 182 10.81 -0.73 -5.94
CA ILE A 182 11.96 -0.74 -5.02
C ILE A 182 12.46 0.69 -4.75
N ILE A 183 12.46 1.59 -5.74
CA ILE A 183 12.98 2.95 -5.57
C ILE A 183 12.38 3.69 -4.37
N PRO A 184 11.04 3.80 -4.24
CA PRO A 184 10.45 4.47 -3.08
C PRO A 184 10.77 3.77 -1.76
N LEU A 185 10.84 2.44 -1.76
CA LEU A 185 11.17 1.66 -0.56
C LEU A 185 12.60 1.96 -0.10
N VAL A 186 13.56 1.93 -1.03
CA VAL A 186 14.97 2.23 -0.72
C VAL A 186 15.14 3.68 -0.28
N ALA A 187 14.47 4.62 -0.97
CA ALA A 187 14.50 6.03 -0.59
C ALA A 187 13.91 6.27 0.81
N PHE A 188 12.78 5.64 1.12
CA PHE A 188 12.15 5.72 2.44
C PHE A 188 13.03 5.10 3.52
N THR A 189 13.58 3.90 3.27
CA THR A 189 14.46 3.21 4.23
C THR A 189 15.74 4.03 4.48
N GLY A 190 16.35 4.56 3.42
CA GLY A 190 17.52 5.43 3.53
C GLY A 190 17.23 6.71 4.32
N TYR A 191 16.10 7.35 4.04
CA TYR A 191 15.65 8.52 4.79
C TYR A 191 15.43 8.19 6.28
N MET A 192 14.74 7.08 6.58
CA MET A 192 14.52 6.64 7.96
C MET A 192 15.81 6.32 8.70
N MET A 193 16.79 5.68 8.04
CA MET A 193 18.09 5.41 8.64
C MET A 193 18.83 6.71 8.99
N LEU A 194 18.85 7.69 8.10
CA LEU A 194 19.46 9.00 8.37
C LEU A 194 18.74 9.72 9.51
N TYR A 195 17.41 9.72 9.49
CA TYR A 195 16.61 10.33 10.55
C TYR A 195 16.85 9.68 11.92
N MET A 196 16.87 8.34 11.99
CA MET A 196 17.14 7.62 13.23
C MET A 196 18.56 7.86 13.75
N ARG A 197 19.54 7.94 12.85
CA ARG A 197 20.93 8.32 13.21
C ARG A 197 20.97 9.69 13.86
N ASP A 198 20.31 10.68 13.25
CA ASP A 198 20.32 12.05 13.76
C ASP A 198 19.60 12.14 15.12
N LYS A 199 18.52 11.37 15.32
CA LYS A 199 17.82 11.26 16.61
C LYS A 199 18.66 10.54 17.68
N ALA A 200 19.40 9.49 17.31
CA ALA A 200 20.33 8.83 18.22
C ALA A 200 21.47 9.77 18.69
N LEU A 201 21.95 10.63 17.80
CA LEU A 201 22.93 11.66 18.16
C LEU A 201 22.32 12.69 19.13
N LEU A 202 21.10 13.17 18.87
CA LEU A 202 20.38 14.06 19.77
C LEU A 202 20.10 13.43 21.13
N TYR A 203 19.74 12.15 21.16
CA TYR A 203 19.58 11.39 22.40
C TYR A 203 20.86 11.40 23.25
N ASN A 204 22.01 11.09 22.65
CA ASN A 204 23.28 11.08 23.35
C ASN A 204 23.66 12.47 23.88
N ILE A 205 23.43 13.52 23.07
CA ILE A 205 23.69 14.92 23.48
C ILE A 205 22.79 15.30 24.65
N GLN A 206 21.50 14.97 24.63
CA GLN A 206 20.57 15.26 25.72
C GLN A 206 20.95 14.53 27.01
N LYS A 207 21.40 13.26 26.87
CA LYS A 207 21.86 12.46 28.00
C LYS A 207 23.12 13.02 28.64
N GLU A 208 24.07 13.52 27.83
CA GLU A 208 25.29 14.18 28.33
C GLU A 208 24.99 15.53 29.01
N GLN A 209 24.06 16.32 28.47
CA GLN A 209 23.70 17.63 29.00
C GLN A 209 22.81 17.55 30.25
N ASN A 210 22.00 16.51 30.39
CA ASN A 210 21.06 16.32 31.49
C ASN A 210 21.17 14.90 32.06
N PRO A 211 22.21 14.57 32.82
CA PRO A 211 22.44 13.24 33.39
C PRO A 211 21.37 12.80 34.41
N LEU A 212 20.47 13.71 34.82
CA LEU A 212 19.38 13.41 35.74
C LEU A 212 18.11 12.91 35.02
N LEU A 213 18.01 13.06 33.69
CA LEU A 213 16.87 12.54 32.91
C LEU A 213 17.01 11.03 32.77
N THR A 214 15.91 10.33 33.03
CA THR A 214 15.82 8.89 32.76
C THR A 214 15.77 8.61 31.25
N ASP A 215 16.24 7.44 30.83
CA ASP A 215 16.20 7.01 29.44
C ASP A 215 14.75 7.03 28.89
N ASP A 216 13.77 6.72 29.74
CA ASP A 216 12.34 6.74 29.39
C ASP A 216 11.82 8.16 29.11
N GLU A 217 12.24 9.16 29.87
CA GLU A 217 11.84 10.56 29.66
C GLU A 217 12.38 11.10 28.34
N ILE A 218 13.64 10.77 28.01
CA ILE A 218 14.25 11.15 26.73
C ILE A 218 13.52 10.45 25.58
N TYR A 219 13.23 9.16 25.71
CA TYR A 219 12.51 8.39 24.71
C TYR A 219 11.10 8.94 24.47
N MET A 220 10.35 9.25 25.53
CA MET A 220 9.00 9.83 25.43
C MET A 220 9.01 11.22 24.80
N SER A 221 10.02 12.03 25.05
CA SER A 221 10.17 13.35 24.41
C SER A 221 10.38 13.21 22.88
N LEU A 222 11.25 12.28 22.46
CA LEU A 222 11.50 11.99 21.05
C LEU A 222 10.28 11.41 20.36
N LEU A 223 9.54 10.53 21.02
CA LEU A 223 8.31 9.95 20.48
C LEU A 223 7.21 11.00 20.30
N THR A 224 7.11 11.95 21.21
CA THR A 224 6.19 13.10 21.10
C THR A 224 6.56 14.00 19.93
N GLU A 225 7.85 14.25 19.72
CA GLU A 225 8.34 15.02 18.57
C GLU A 225 8.02 14.31 17.25
N VAL A 226 8.25 12.99 17.15
CA VAL A 226 7.91 12.18 15.94
C VAL A 226 6.41 12.24 15.66
N LYS A 227 5.56 12.09 16.69
CA LYS A 227 4.10 12.23 16.54
C LYS A 227 3.70 13.63 16.05
N SER A 228 4.34 14.68 16.55
CA SER A 228 4.09 16.06 16.12
C SER A 228 4.46 16.28 14.65
N LEU A 229 5.63 15.80 14.23
CA LEU A 229 6.08 15.87 12.85
C LEU A 229 5.15 15.09 11.91
N LEU A 230 4.73 13.90 12.33
CA LEU A 230 3.82 13.08 11.57
C LEU A 230 2.45 13.74 11.41
N ASN A 231 1.90 14.32 12.48
CA ASN A 231 0.66 15.10 12.42
C ASN A 231 0.80 16.30 11.47
N GLY A 232 1.90 17.05 11.57
CA GLY A 232 2.18 18.19 10.67
C GLY A 232 2.30 17.79 9.20
N PHE A 233 2.85 16.59 8.91
CA PHE A 233 2.87 16.01 7.57
C PHE A 233 1.45 15.64 7.12
N LEU A 234 0.69 14.94 7.96
CA LEU A 234 -0.67 14.49 7.64
C LEU A 234 -1.62 15.67 7.39
N ASP A 235 -1.50 16.75 8.14
CA ASP A 235 -2.30 17.96 7.95
C ASP A 235 -2.09 18.60 6.57
N LYS A 236 -0.89 18.48 6.02
CA LYS A 236 -0.56 18.97 4.67
C LYS A 236 -0.87 17.95 3.57
N PHE A 237 -0.62 16.67 3.83
CA PHE A 237 -0.73 15.62 2.82
C PHE A 237 -2.18 15.15 2.60
N LEU A 238 -2.96 14.94 3.66
CA LEU A 238 -4.33 14.41 3.55
C LEU A 238 -5.27 15.23 2.65
N PRO A 239 -5.24 16.58 2.67
CA PRO A 239 -6.05 17.36 1.72
C PRO A 239 -5.61 17.20 0.26
N ILE A 240 -4.33 16.96 0.01
CA ILE A 240 -3.75 16.83 -1.33
C ILE A 240 -3.91 15.41 -1.86
N ALA A 241 -3.91 14.41 -0.98
CA ALA A 241 -3.93 12.99 -1.32
C ALA A 241 -5.07 12.59 -2.29
N PRO A 242 -6.35 12.99 -2.10
CA PRO A 242 -7.43 12.65 -3.03
C PRO A 242 -7.24 13.32 -4.39
N ILE A 243 -6.72 14.56 -4.44
CA ILE A 243 -6.44 15.27 -5.69
C ILE A 243 -5.35 14.54 -6.46
N LEU A 244 -4.26 14.15 -5.78
CA LEU A 244 -3.16 13.39 -6.36
C LEU A 244 -3.66 12.04 -6.90
N LEU A 245 -4.48 11.33 -6.14
CA LEU A 245 -5.05 10.04 -6.54
C LEU A 245 -5.90 10.17 -7.82
N ILE A 246 -6.80 11.16 -7.85
CA ILE A 246 -7.63 11.44 -9.02
C ILE A 246 -6.76 11.81 -10.22
N ALA A 247 -5.78 12.69 -10.05
CA ALA A 247 -4.89 13.11 -11.12
C ALA A 247 -4.12 11.94 -11.73
N VAL A 248 -3.61 11.03 -10.89
CA VAL A 248 -2.85 9.85 -11.33
C VAL A 248 -3.75 8.83 -12.02
N LEU A 249 -4.97 8.59 -11.52
CA LEU A 249 -5.92 7.68 -12.16
C LEU A 249 -6.41 8.23 -13.50
N VAL A 250 -6.76 9.50 -13.57
CA VAL A 250 -7.21 10.17 -14.80
C VAL A 250 -6.06 10.25 -15.81
N GLY A 251 -4.87 10.66 -15.39
CA GLY A 251 -3.67 10.68 -16.23
C GLY A 251 -3.34 9.29 -16.78
N GLY A 252 -3.38 8.26 -15.92
CA GLY A 252 -3.20 6.88 -16.31
C GLY A 252 -4.23 6.41 -17.34
N TYR A 253 -5.51 6.75 -17.16
CA TYR A 253 -6.57 6.47 -18.11
C TYR A 253 -6.29 7.08 -19.49
N PHE A 254 -5.95 8.37 -19.57
CA PHE A 254 -5.63 9.04 -20.83
C PHE A 254 -4.38 8.46 -21.51
N CYS A 255 -3.31 8.21 -20.75
CA CYS A 255 -2.11 7.54 -21.25
C CYS A 255 -2.43 6.17 -21.85
N THR A 256 -3.25 5.39 -21.15
CA THR A 256 -3.69 4.06 -21.61
C THR A 256 -4.46 4.16 -22.92
N THR A 257 -5.44 5.04 -22.97
CA THR A 257 -6.27 5.25 -24.16
C THR A 257 -5.41 5.62 -25.36
N LYS A 258 -4.50 6.59 -25.21
CA LYS A 258 -3.60 7.03 -26.29
C LYS A 258 -2.64 5.93 -26.76
N LEU A 259 -2.17 5.09 -25.83
CA LEU A 259 -1.31 3.94 -26.19
C LEU A 259 -2.08 2.87 -26.95
N LEU A 260 -3.33 2.59 -26.58
CA LEU A 260 -4.18 1.64 -27.27
C LEU A 260 -4.54 2.12 -28.69
N ASP A 261 -4.88 3.41 -28.85
CA ASP A 261 -5.13 4.01 -30.16
C ASP A 261 -3.91 3.88 -31.10
N ARG A 262 -2.70 4.19 -30.60
CA ARG A 262 -1.46 4.07 -31.38
C ARG A 262 -1.13 2.62 -31.76
N ARG A 263 -1.48 1.64 -30.91
CA ARG A 263 -1.28 0.21 -31.21
C ARG A 263 -2.29 -0.27 -32.24
N GLY A 264 -3.55 0.16 -32.18
CA GLY A 264 -4.57 -0.12 -33.19
C GLY A 264 -4.12 0.30 -34.58
N ILE A 265 -3.64 1.54 -34.75
CA ILE A 265 -3.15 2.07 -36.02
C ILE A 265 -1.97 1.24 -36.60
N ARG A 266 -1.12 0.67 -35.72
CA ARG A 266 0.00 -0.18 -36.18
C ARG A 266 -0.39 -1.59 -36.57
N CYS A 267 -1.54 -2.08 -36.12
CA CYS A 267 -2.06 -3.39 -36.49
C CYS A 267 -2.81 -3.37 -37.84
N GLU A 268 -3.21 -2.18 -38.29
CA GLU A 268 -3.86 -1.97 -39.62
C GLU A 268 -2.86 -1.83 -40.80
N LYS A 269 -1.56 -1.66 -40.49
CA LYS A 269 -0.46 -1.66 -41.48
C LYS A 269 0.31 -2.97 -41.43
#